data_bf1cb241a55afec2b7a95721798b7408
#
_entry.id   bf1cb241a55afec2b7a95721798b7408
#
_cell.length_a   1.000
_cell.length_b   1.000
_cell.length_c   1.000
_cell.angle_alpha   90.00
_cell.angle_beta   90.00
_cell.angle_gamma   90.00
#
_symmetry.space_group_name_H-M   'P 1'
#
loop_
_entity.id
_entity.type
_entity.pdbx_description
1 polymer ?
#
loop_
_entity_poly.entity_id
_entity_poly.type
_entity_poly.pdbx_seq_one_letter_code
_entity_poly.pdbx_strand_id
1 'polypeptide(L)'
;MLLIYVPKLTNRTGYTINVVMGNILQTEFAITTDTETFKNHTGARLCYAQKPVAGSDAPFVKAAKLLFETTIEEQDCHYFEYEGQPALFPVYGGETALPFDPFAAIFYMLSRYEEYLPHRKDAHGRFMAQESLAYKRGFLQKAVVDRWALMVRDMLQRHYPELGFRSRTFAFEQTVDIDAAYCYLYKGTFRTVMGLLRDGLHRHDPEEVKHRIRVLKGKEHDPYDTFDYILETSQKYGCRNTLIFFPLMGDYGIYDKPASPHRNEFRQLLQHLSDYSKVGIHGSYYSAEEPARMEREIERLSDILHRHIVRNRFHFLRFNLPEAYRTLARLGIAHDYSMGFADVPGFRCGTCTAVPFFDLNSDQESPLSMHPFAAMDTTFHTHMGLNTEETKAEMRKLVDEVRAVGGTFSCIFHNQNLCEDFDWKGWRTVYEDLLAYATGN
;
A
#
# COMPACT_ATOMS: atom_id res chain seq x y z
N MET A 1 21.44 -17.25 15.75
CA MET A 1 20.25 -16.59 16.34
C MET A 1 20.67 -15.31 17.04
N LEU A 2 20.02 -14.19 16.80
CA LEU A 2 20.25 -12.89 17.45
C LEU A 2 19.43 -12.80 18.75
N LEU A 3 20.02 -12.47 19.88
CA LEU A 3 19.30 -12.18 21.13
C LEU A 3 19.19 -10.67 21.35
N ILE A 4 17.96 -10.18 21.50
CA ILE A 4 17.67 -8.75 21.66
C ILE A 4 17.20 -8.50 23.09
N TYR A 5 17.93 -7.66 23.81
CA TYR A 5 17.52 -7.22 25.14
C TYR A 5 16.66 -5.97 25.04
N VAL A 6 15.54 -5.98 25.74
CA VAL A 6 14.70 -4.82 26.01
C VAL A 6 14.39 -4.74 27.51
N PRO A 7 14.34 -3.55 28.13
CA PRO A 7 14.10 -3.44 29.59
C PRO A 7 12.67 -3.86 29.97
N LYS A 8 11.74 -3.77 29.01
CA LYS A 8 10.34 -4.18 29.14
C LYS A 8 9.81 -4.56 27.76
N LEU A 9 9.20 -5.72 27.64
CA LEU A 9 8.52 -6.13 26.43
C LEU A 9 7.09 -5.53 26.42
N THR A 10 6.89 -4.50 25.59
CA THR A 10 5.58 -3.90 25.31
C THR A 10 5.05 -4.44 23.98
N ASN A 11 3.77 -4.25 23.70
CA ASN A 11 3.20 -4.61 22.39
C ASN A 11 3.90 -3.84 21.26
N ARG A 12 4.25 -2.56 21.48
CA ARG A 12 4.97 -1.72 20.50
C ARG A 12 6.38 -2.22 20.24
N THR A 13 7.15 -2.57 21.29
CA THR A 13 8.50 -3.14 21.12
C THR A 13 8.46 -4.49 20.42
N GLY A 14 7.55 -5.38 20.85
CA GLY A 14 7.35 -6.70 20.23
C GLY A 14 7.01 -6.58 18.74
N TYR A 15 5.99 -5.79 18.40
CA TYR A 15 5.59 -5.52 17.03
C TYR A 15 6.76 -5.00 16.19
N THR A 16 7.43 -3.94 16.66
CA THR A 16 8.46 -3.29 15.85
C THR A 16 9.66 -4.20 15.61
N ILE A 17 10.11 -4.92 16.65
CA ILE A 17 11.22 -5.87 16.52
C ILE A 17 10.81 -7.01 15.57
N ASN A 18 9.58 -7.54 15.67
CA ASN A 18 9.08 -8.57 14.76
C ASN A 18 9.04 -8.08 13.32
N VAL A 19 8.58 -6.86 13.06
CA VAL A 19 8.58 -6.28 11.71
C VAL A 19 10.00 -6.12 11.19
N VAL A 20 10.89 -5.53 11.96
CA VAL A 20 12.28 -5.30 11.53
C VAL A 20 13.00 -6.61 11.29
N MET A 21 13.03 -7.49 12.28
CA MET A 21 13.83 -8.72 12.22
C MET A 21 13.14 -9.84 11.44
N GLY A 22 11.82 -9.98 11.60
CA GLY A 22 11.03 -11.06 10.97
C GLY A 22 10.57 -10.73 9.55
N ASN A 23 9.90 -9.59 9.34
CA ASN A 23 9.33 -9.28 8.04
C ASN A 23 10.38 -8.68 7.07
N ILE A 24 11.18 -7.70 7.54
CA ILE A 24 12.11 -6.97 6.68
C ILE A 24 13.44 -7.70 6.54
N LEU A 25 14.14 -7.99 7.62
CA LEU A 25 15.48 -8.57 7.60
C LEU A 25 15.50 -10.10 7.53
N GLN A 26 14.41 -10.75 7.88
CA GLN A 26 14.21 -12.21 7.83
C GLN A 26 15.38 -12.98 8.47
N THR A 27 15.73 -12.61 9.70
CA THR A 27 16.76 -13.27 10.53
C THR A 27 16.13 -13.95 11.74
N GLU A 28 16.77 -15.00 12.24
CA GLU A 28 16.35 -15.67 13.48
C GLU A 28 16.73 -14.84 14.69
N PHE A 29 15.77 -14.56 15.55
CA PHE A 29 15.96 -13.76 16.76
C PHE A 29 15.10 -14.24 17.92
N ALA A 30 15.49 -13.81 19.12
CA ALA A 30 14.69 -13.91 20.35
C ALA A 30 14.78 -12.61 21.13
N ILE A 31 13.76 -12.32 21.95
CA ILE A 31 13.72 -11.13 22.79
C ILE A 31 13.82 -11.59 24.25
N THR A 32 14.62 -10.89 25.06
CA THR A 32 14.72 -11.11 26.49
C THR A 32 14.62 -9.79 27.26
N THR A 33 14.07 -9.87 28.48
CA THR A 33 14.09 -8.77 29.46
C THR A 33 15.04 -9.06 30.61
N ASP A 34 15.67 -10.26 30.60
CA ASP A 34 16.61 -10.69 31.64
C ASP A 34 18.05 -10.37 31.24
N THR A 35 18.71 -9.56 32.08
CA THR A 35 20.09 -9.10 31.84
C THR A 35 21.11 -10.21 31.94
N GLU A 36 20.89 -11.24 32.79
CA GLU A 36 21.83 -12.35 32.95
C GLU A 36 21.75 -13.31 31.76
N THR A 37 20.55 -13.62 31.28
CA THR A 37 20.37 -14.37 30.03
C THR A 37 21.05 -13.63 28.87
N PHE A 38 20.88 -12.30 28.79
CA PHE A 38 21.51 -11.49 27.76
C PHE A 38 23.03 -11.51 27.82
N LYS A 39 23.63 -11.33 29.00
CA LYS A 39 25.09 -11.34 29.18
C LYS A 39 25.72 -12.69 28.87
N ASN A 40 25.05 -13.76 29.28
CA ASN A 40 25.58 -15.14 29.15
C ASN A 40 25.33 -15.73 27.73
N HIS A 41 24.61 -15.03 26.86
CA HIS A 41 24.40 -15.49 25.50
C HIS A 41 25.68 -15.41 24.67
N THR A 42 26.09 -16.52 24.07
CA THR A 42 27.34 -16.63 23.32
C THR A 42 27.22 -16.22 21.84
N GLY A 43 25.98 -16.03 21.33
CA GLY A 43 25.72 -15.61 19.99
C GLY A 43 25.64 -14.08 19.79
N ALA A 44 25.13 -13.66 18.65
CA ALA A 44 24.90 -12.24 18.36
C ALA A 44 23.89 -11.65 19.36
N ARG A 45 24.13 -10.42 19.81
CA ARG A 45 23.32 -9.70 20.78
C ARG A 45 23.05 -8.26 20.30
N LEU A 46 21.90 -7.71 20.69
CA LEU A 46 21.55 -6.30 20.50
C LEU A 46 20.90 -5.79 21.78
N CYS A 47 21.42 -4.69 22.33
CA CYS A 47 20.79 -4.00 23.45
C CYS A 47 19.95 -2.83 22.93
N TYR A 48 18.63 -2.91 23.10
CA TYR A 48 17.70 -1.80 22.80
C TYR A 48 17.08 -1.29 24.11
N ALA A 49 17.62 -0.22 24.65
CA ALA A 49 17.25 0.32 25.95
C ALA A 49 17.64 1.81 26.08
N GLN A 50 17.24 2.48 27.16
CA GLN A 50 17.70 3.84 27.46
C GLN A 50 19.15 3.92 27.93
N LYS A 51 19.67 2.80 28.48
CA LYS A 51 21.08 2.66 28.94
C LYS A 51 21.59 1.28 28.54
N PRO A 52 22.87 1.15 28.20
CA PRO A 52 23.46 -0.16 27.91
C PRO A 52 23.40 -1.09 29.10
N VAL A 53 23.37 -2.39 28.84
CA VAL A 53 23.52 -3.40 29.90
C VAL A 53 24.96 -3.38 30.39
N ALA A 54 25.14 -3.11 31.67
CA ALA A 54 26.47 -3.00 32.28
C ALA A 54 27.29 -4.29 32.09
N GLY A 55 28.54 -4.16 31.63
CA GLY A 55 29.45 -5.27 31.37
C GLY A 55 29.17 -6.05 30.09
N SER A 56 28.31 -5.55 29.19
CA SER A 56 28.08 -6.12 27.86
C SER A 56 28.81 -5.30 26.80
N ASP A 57 29.43 -6.00 25.84
CA ASP A 57 30.05 -5.46 24.61
C ASP A 57 29.13 -5.45 23.41
N ALA A 58 27.86 -5.86 23.58
CA ALA A 58 26.88 -5.91 22.51
C ALA A 58 26.58 -4.50 21.94
N PRO A 59 26.32 -4.37 20.64
CA PRO A 59 25.83 -3.13 20.05
C PRO A 59 24.63 -2.61 20.85
N PHE A 60 24.67 -1.31 21.15
CA PHE A 60 23.64 -0.63 21.92
C PHE A 60 22.94 0.41 21.04
N VAL A 61 21.63 0.29 20.92
CA VAL A 61 20.76 1.31 20.32
C VAL A 61 19.98 1.98 21.44
N LYS A 62 20.20 3.27 21.60
CA LYS A 62 19.53 4.04 22.64
C LYS A 62 18.07 4.28 22.26
N ALA A 63 17.18 3.77 23.09
CA ALA A 63 15.75 3.82 22.87
C ALA A 63 15.14 5.19 23.22
N ALA A 64 14.30 5.73 22.35
CA ALA A 64 13.34 6.77 22.67
C ALA A 64 12.20 6.20 23.53
N LYS A 65 11.32 7.08 24.05
CA LYS A 65 10.25 6.64 24.97
C LYS A 65 9.08 5.95 24.22
N LEU A 66 8.84 6.28 22.98
CA LEU A 66 7.64 5.94 22.20
C LEU A 66 7.23 4.45 22.29
N LEU A 67 8.20 3.52 22.24
CA LEU A 67 7.91 2.09 22.28
C LEU A 67 7.60 1.55 23.68
N PHE A 68 7.82 2.35 24.72
CA PHE A 68 7.57 1.99 26.13
C PHE A 68 6.35 2.72 26.72
N GLU A 69 5.69 3.55 25.92
CA GLU A 69 4.45 4.28 26.25
C GLU A 69 3.25 3.52 25.69
N THR A 70 2.06 3.83 26.22
CA THR A 70 0.77 3.31 25.73
C THR A 70 -0.19 4.43 25.32
N THR A 71 0.14 5.69 25.68
CA THR A 71 -0.64 6.87 25.31
C THR A 71 -0.34 7.28 23.87
N ILE A 72 -1.28 8.04 23.29
CA ILE A 72 -1.13 8.68 21.97
C ILE A 72 -1.03 10.17 22.22
N GLU A 73 0.20 10.67 22.16
CA GLU A 73 0.53 12.08 22.41
C GLU A 73 1.46 12.58 21.31
N GLU A 74 1.55 13.88 21.14
CA GLU A 74 2.50 14.48 20.19
C GLU A 74 3.93 14.02 20.54
N GLN A 75 4.66 13.54 19.52
CA GLN A 75 6.00 13.00 19.68
C GLN A 75 7.05 13.97 19.18
N ASP A 76 8.15 14.08 19.92
CA ASP A 76 9.33 14.84 19.51
C ASP A 76 10.17 14.02 18.50
N CYS A 77 9.67 13.94 17.26
CA CYS A 77 10.30 13.21 16.17
C CYS A 77 11.16 14.13 15.28
N HIS A 78 12.10 14.89 15.86
CA HIS A 78 12.96 15.79 15.10
C HIS A 78 13.58 15.11 13.89
N TYR A 79 13.38 15.74 12.73
CA TYR A 79 13.98 15.32 11.45
C TYR A 79 15.42 15.83 11.34
N PHE A 80 16.31 14.96 10.88
CA PHE A 80 17.67 15.29 10.45
C PHE A 80 18.15 14.30 9.39
N GLU A 81 19.29 14.55 8.79
CA GLU A 81 19.91 13.61 7.84
C GLU A 81 21.07 12.88 8.50
N TYR A 82 21.10 11.55 8.30
CA TYR A 82 22.19 10.68 8.71
C TYR A 82 22.62 9.79 7.53
N GLU A 83 23.90 9.84 7.17
CA GLU A 83 24.46 9.13 6.02
C GLU A 83 23.64 9.35 4.72
N GLY A 84 23.18 10.58 4.48
CA GLY A 84 22.38 10.95 3.32
C GLY A 84 20.95 10.38 3.30
N GLN A 85 20.48 9.88 4.45
CA GLN A 85 19.12 9.37 4.60
C GLN A 85 18.35 10.15 5.67
N PRO A 86 17.03 10.30 5.52
CA PRO A 86 16.16 10.82 6.57
C PRO A 86 16.33 10.03 7.86
N ALA A 87 16.37 10.72 9.00
CA ALA A 87 16.36 10.11 10.32
C ALA A 87 15.43 10.89 11.24
N LEU A 88 14.79 10.15 12.16
CA LEU A 88 13.85 10.67 13.15
C LEU A 88 14.25 10.20 14.54
N PHE A 89 13.74 10.86 15.58
CA PHE A 89 14.05 10.52 16.99
C PHE A 89 15.54 10.53 17.30
N PRO A 90 16.22 11.69 17.17
CA PRO A 90 17.62 11.82 17.52
C PRO A 90 17.86 11.45 18.99
N VAL A 91 18.95 10.76 19.25
CA VAL A 91 19.36 10.39 20.60
C VAL A 91 20.68 11.06 20.93
N TYR A 92 20.74 11.71 22.08
CA TYR A 92 21.88 12.51 22.51
C TYR A 92 22.63 11.83 23.65
N GLY A 93 23.95 11.93 23.61
CA GLY A 93 24.86 11.48 24.67
C GLY A 93 24.96 9.96 24.78
N GLY A 94 26.14 9.46 25.06
CA GLY A 94 26.40 8.06 25.30
C GLY A 94 26.92 7.29 24.08
N GLU A 95 27.13 6.02 24.30
CA GLU A 95 27.78 5.08 23.38
C GLU A 95 26.79 4.36 22.44
N THR A 96 25.78 5.09 21.92
CA THR A 96 24.80 4.46 21.02
C THR A 96 25.42 4.16 19.64
N ALA A 97 25.08 3.02 19.06
CA ALA A 97 25.57 2.59 17.75
C ALA A 97 24.98 3.38 16.59
N LEU A 98 23.82 4.01 16.77
CA LEU A 98 23.16 4.90 15.81
C LEU A 98 22.78 6.23 16.50
N PRO A 99 22.89 7.38 15.83
CA PRO A 99 22.57 8.70 16.43
C PRO A 99 21.08 8.98 16.55
N PHE A 100 20.23 8.01 16.24
CA PHE A 100 18.78 8.07 16.31
C PHE A 100 18.21 6.71 16.73
N ASP A 101 16.93 6.68 17.11
CA ASP A 101 16.21 5.45 17.40
C ASP A 101 15.47 4.94 16.15
N PRO A 102 16.04 3.98 15.39
CA PRO A 102 15.39 3.45 14.20
C PRO A 102 14.10 2.68 14.50
N PHE A 103 14.00 2.05 15.67
CA PHE A 103 12.80 1.29 16.04
C PHE A 103 11.63 2.22 16.36
N ALA A 104 11.86 3.31 17.08
CA ALA A 104 10.82 4.32 17.30
C ALA A 104 10.39 5.00 15.99
N ALA A 105 11.35 5.32 15.10
CA ALA A 105 11.08 5.89 13.79
C ALA A 105 10.24 4.94 12.91
N ILE A 106 10.59 3.67 12.87
CA ILE A 106 9.84 2.62 12.15
C ILE A 106 8.43 2.49 12.69
N PHE A 107 8.27 2.38 14.01
CA PHE A 107 6.95 2.29 14.64
C PHE A 107 6.07 3.49 14.33
N TYR A 108 6.61 4.70 14.43
CA TYR A 108 5.90 5.94 14.15
C TYR A 108 5.32 5.95 12.72
N MET A 109 6.12 5.55 11.73
CA MET A 109 5.70 5.48 10.34
C MET A 109 4.69 4.37 10.11
N LEU A 110 4.95 3.15 10.58
CA LEU A 110 4.11 1.96 10.30
C LEU A 110 2.76 2.01 11.00
N SER A 111 2.72 2.48 12.25
CA SER A 111 1.46 2.63 12.99
C SER A 111 0.60 3.78 12.45
N ARG A 112 1.11 4.55 11.51
CA ARG A 112 0.49 5.80 11.05
C ARG A 112 0.15 6.73 12.21
N TYR A 113 1.10 6.86 13.14
CA TYR A 113 0.93 7.57 14.41
C TYR A 113 0.32 8.97 14.23
N GLU A 114 0.75 9.71 13.21
CA GLU A 114 0.26 11.05 12.88
C GLU A 114 -1.22 11.11 12.47
N GLU A 115 -1.82 9.99 12.01
CA GLU A 115 -3.23 9.92 11.67
C GLU A 115 -4.15 9.77 12.90
N TYR A 116 -3.59 9.50 14.07
CA TYR A 116 -4.31 9.49 15.36
C TYR A 116 -4.21 10.82 16.10
N LEU A 117 -3.35 11.73 15.65
CA LEU A 117 -3.23 13.09 16.17
C LEU A 117 -4.19 14.03 15.42
N PRO A 118 -4.49 15.22 15.94
CA PRO A 118 -5.28 16.22 15.23
C PRO A 118 -4.66 16.57 13.87
N HIS A 119 -5.41 16.41 12.79
CA HIS A 119 -4.96 16.66 11.42
C HIS A 119 -6.12 17.16 10.54
N ARG A 120 -5.78 17.81 9.43
CA ARG A 120 -6.76 18.21 8.41
C ARG A 120 -7.09 17.03 7.50
N LYS A 121 -8.35 17.01 7.08
CA LYS A 121 -8.86 16.05 6.09
C LYS A 121 -9.24 16.79 4.80
N ASP A 122 -9.15 16.08 3.69
CA ASP A 122 -9.60 16.60 2.39
C ASP A 122 -11.14 16.57 2.26
N ALA A 123 -11.65 16.97 1.09
CA ALA A 123 -13.09 16.98 0.78
C ALA A 123 -13.76 15.60 0.85
N HIS A 124 -12.98 14.52 0.80
CA HIS A 124 -13.44 13.14 0.93
C HIS A 124 -13.26 12.57 2.36
N GLY A 125 -12.80 13.38 3.30
CA GLY A 125 -12.54 12.96 4.69
C GLY A 125 -11.27 12.12 4.87
N ARG A 126 -10.34 12.13 3.90
CA ARG A 126 -9.07 11.40 3.94
C ARG A 126 -7.98 12.21 4.63
N PHE A 127 -7.02 11.53 5.26
CA PHE A 127 -5.79 12.16 5.72
C PHE A 127 -5.01 12.73 4.53
N MET A 128 -4.68 14.02 4.58
CA MET A 128 -3.99 14.71 3.49
C MET A 128 -2.49 14.40 3.50
N ALA A 129 -1.90 14.15 2.33
CA ALA A 129 -0.45 13.92 2.23
C ALA A 129 0.37 15.07 2.80
N GLN A 130 -0.09 16.31 2.61
CA GLN A 130 0.54 17.56 3.11
C GLN A 130 0.57 17.64 4.64
N GLU A 131 -0.24 16.87 5.36
CA GLU A 131 -0.20 16.77 6.81
C GLU A 131 0.92 15.83 7.28
N SER A 132 1.35 14.87 6.44
CA SER A 132 2.37 13.91 6.83
C SER A 132 3.75 14.53 7.00
N LEU A 133 4.50 14.03 7.97
CA LEU A 133 5.89 14.41 8.21
C LEU A 133 6.76 14.12 6.98
N ALA A 134 6.53 12.98 6.33
CA ALA A 134 7.27 12.55 5.15
C ALA A 134 7.13 13.55 3.99
N TYR A 135 5.92 14.07 3.74
CA TYR A 135 5.69 15.11 2.75
C TYR A 135 6.35 16.44 3.16
N LYS A 136 6.09 16.90 4.40
CA LYS A 136 6.63 18.16 4.94
C LYS A 136 8.17 18.22 4.92
N ARG A 137 8.83 17.06 5.01
CA ARG A 137 10.30 16.94 5.04
C ARG A 137 10.90 16.43 3.73
N GLY A 138 10.08 16.23 2.68
CA GLY A 138 10.55 15.90 1.34
C GLY A 138 11.06 14.46 1.16
N PHE A 139 10.67 13.52 2.02
CA PHE A 139 11.11 12.12 1.92
C PHE A 139 9.99 11.12 1.63
N LEU A 140 8.81 11.60 1.22
CA LEU A 140 7.66 10.72 0.95
C LEU A 140 7.95 9.63 -0.10
N GLN A 141 8.81 9.91 -1.08
CA GLN A 141 9.20 8.96 -2.12
C GLN A 141 10.37 8.05 -1.72
N LYS A 142 10.74 8.00 -0.43
CA LYS A 142 11.76 7.09 0.11
C LYS A 142 11.11 6.02 0.98
N ALA A 143 11.51 4.76 0.78
CA ALA A 143 11.12 3.62 1.62
C ALA A 143 11.95 3.62 2.91
N VAL A 144 11.76 4.66 3.74
CA VAL A 144 12.63 4.97 4.88
C VAL A 144 12.64 3.86 5.94
N VAL A 145 11.51 3.20 6.17
CA VAL A 145 11.39 2.08 7.12
C VAL A 145 12.30 0.92 6.69
N ASP A 146 12.25 0.56 5.42
CA ASP A 146 13.12 -0.48 4.86
C ASP A 146 14.60 -0.07 4.95
N ARG A 147 14.91 1.20 4.66
CA ARG A 147 16.27 1.74 4.78
C ARG A 147 16.78 1.74 6.22
N TRP A 148 15.96 2.13 7.19
CA TRP A 148 16.35 2.08 8.61
C TRP A 148 16.55 0.65 9.10
N ALA A 149 15.73 -0.30 8.64
CA ALA A 149 15.95 -1.71 8.94
C ALA A 149 17.28 -2.21 8.36
N LEU A 150 17.62 -1.80 7.12
CA LEU A 150 18.92 -2.12 6.51
C LEU A 150 20.10 -1.49 7.27
N MET A 151 19.96 -0.26 7.79
CA MET A 151 20.98 0.35 8.67
C MET A 151 21.18 -0.46 9.95
N VAL A 152 20.11 -0.98 10.55
CA VAL A 152 20.21 -1.89 11.72
C VAL A 152 20.94 -3.17 11.34
N ARG A 153 20.64 -3.76 10.17
CA ARG A 153 21.37 -4.92 9.64
C ARG A 153 22.87 -4.63 9.51
N ASP A 154 23.21 -3.53 8.85
CA ASP A 154 24.60 -3.18 8.55
C ASP A 154 25.41 -2.88 9.83
N MET A 155 24.76 -2.26 10.82
CA MET A 155 25.30 -2.08 12.17
C MET A 155 25.59 -3.44 12.83
N LEU A 156 24.64 -4.38 12.79
CA LEU A 156 24.78 -5.71 13.36
C LEU A 156 25.87 -6.53 12.64
N GLN A 157 25.93 -6.48 11.30
CA GLN A 157 26.95 -7.20 10.51
C GLN A 157 28.35 -6.66 10.71
N ARG A 158 28.52 -5.35 10.95
CA ARG A 158 29.83 -4.79 11.34
C ARG A 158 30.34 -5.36 12.66
N HIS A 159 29.44 -5.69 13.59
CA HIS A 159 29.79 -6.24 14.89
C HIS A 159 29.84 -7.77 14.89
N TYR A 160 28.95 -8.41 14.14
CA TYR A 160 28.82 -9.86 13.99
C TYR A 160 28.81 -10.26 12.50
N PRO A 161 29.98 -10.37 11.85
CA PRO A 161 30.06 -10.69 10.42
C PRO A 161 29.37 -12.01 10.02
N GLU A 162 29.31 -12.98 10.94
CA GLU A 162 28.70 -14.30 10.71
C GLU A 162 27.17 -14.31 10.92
N LEU A 163 26.59 -13.19 11.36
CA LEU A 163 25.13 -13.11 11.53
C LEU A 163 24.43 -13.11 10.16
N GLY A 164 23.69 -14.18 9.89
CA GLY A 164 22.97 -14.36 8.63
C GLY A 164 21.69 -13.53 8.57
N PHE A 165 21.50 -12.87 7.44
CA PHE A 165 20.25 -12.23 7.04
C PHE A 165 19.82 -12.79 5.69
N ARG A 166 18.52 -12.99 5.48
CA ARG A 166 18.04 -13.42 4.19
C ARG A 166 18.24 -12.30 3.17
N SER A 167 18.76 -12.65 2.00
CA SER A 167 18.86 -11.69 0.90
C SER A 167 17.48 -11.24 0.45
N ARG A 168 17.26 -9.94 0.43
CA ARG A 168 16.03 -9.34 -0.10
C ARG A 168 16.15 -9.22 -1.61
N THR A 169 15.09 -9.58 -2.31
CA THR A 169 14.98 -9.44 -3.75
C THR A 169 13.82 -8.53 -4.12
N PHE A 170 14.02 -7.68 -5.10
CA PHE A 170 12.93 -6.85 -5.64
C PHE A 170 11.79 -7.73 -6.14
N ALA A 171 10.56 -7.33 -5.83
CA ALA A 171 9.35 -7.93 -6.34
C ALA A 171 8.44 -6.84 -6.94
N PHE A 172 7.64 -7.24 -7.93
CA PHE A 172 6.66 -6.38 -8.58
C PHE A 172 5.26 -6.94 -8.40
N GLU A 173 4.31 -6.09 -8.00
CA GLU A 173 2.90 -6.41 -7.86
C GLU A 173 2.07 -5.34 -8.55
N GLN A 174 1.33 -5.75 -9.58
CA GLN A 174 0.44 -4.86 -10.30
C GLN A 174 -0.99 -5.05 -9.84
N THR A 175 -1.71 -3.95 -9.64
CA THR A 175 -3.11 -3.99 -9.25
C THR A 175 -3.95 -3.15 -10.19
N VAL A 176 -5.15 -3.63 -10.50
CA VAL A 176 -6.09 -2.97 -11.39
C VAL A 176 -7.44 -2.82 -10.70
N ASP A 177 -7.86 -1.58 -10.52
CA ASP A 177 -9.16 -1.24 -9.96
C ASP A 177 -10.20 -1.21 -11.08
N ILE A 178 -11.36 -1.81 -10.84
CA ILE A 178 -12.47 -1.86 -11.78
C ILE A 178 -13.62 -1.03 -11.22
N ASP A 179 -13.54 0.30 -11.38
CA ASP A 179 -14.60 1.23 -10.97
C ASP A 179 -15.82 1.13 -11.88
N ALA A 180 -15.57 0.94 -13.17
CA ALA A 180 -16.57 0.73 -14.20
C ALA A 180 -16.06 -0.27 -15.23
N ALA A 181 -16.59 -1.49 -15.20
CA ALA A 181 -16.15 -2.53 -16.13
C ALA A 181 -16.42 -2.19 -17.61
N TYR A 182 -17.45 -1.38 -17.90
CA TYR A 182 -17.86 -1.01 -19.24
C TYR A 182 -18.23 0.48 -19.33
N CYS A 183 -17.88 1.12 -20.43
CA CYS A 183 -18.23 2.51 -20.73
C CYS A 183 -19.70 2.66 -21.14
N TYR A 184 -20.16 1.80 -22.05
CA TYR A 184 -21.52 1.89 -22.64
C TYR A 184 -22.34 0.64 -22.45
N LEU A 185 -21.71 -0.54 -22.47
CA LEU A 185 -22.42 -1.82 -22.42
C LEU A 185 -23.01 -2.10 -21.02
N TYR A 186 -24.03 -2.93 -20.99
CA TYR A 186 -24.64 -3.53 -19.79
C TYR A 186 -25.16 -2.54 -18.72
N LYS A 187 -25.35 -1.26 -19.09
CA LYS A 187 -25.83 -0.21 -18.16
C LYS A 187 -27.36 -0.18 -17.97
N GLY A 188 -28.08 -1.00 -18.72
CA GLY A 188 -29.56 -1.01 -18.77
C GLY A 188 -30.13 0.10 -19.65
N THR A 189 -31.40 -0.07 -20.09
CA THR A 189 -32.05 0.82 -21.07
C THR A 189 -32.10 2.27 -20.62
N PHE A 190 -32.50 2.53 -19.38
CA PHE A 190 -32.63 3.89 -18.86
C PHE A 190 -31.28 4.65 -18.90
N ARG A 191 -30.21 4.07 -18.38
CA ARG A 191 -28.89 4.71 -18.37
C ARG A 191 -28.31 4.87 -19.78
N THR A 192 -28.58 3.93 -20.68
CA THR A 192 -28.16 4.00 -22.09
C THR A 192 -28.83 5.18 -22.80
N VAL A 193 -30.15 5.35 -22.65
CA VAL A 193 -30.88 6.47 -23.21
C VAL A 193 -30.44 7.81 -22.62
N MET A 194 -30.30 7.89 -21.29
CA MET A 194 -29.80 9.11 -20.62
C MET A 194 -28.37 9.45 -21.04
N GLY A 195 -27.53 8.45 -21.29
CA GLY A 195 -26.18 8.63 -21.82
C GLY A 195 -26.19 9.23 -23.23
N LEU A 196 -27.03 8.71 -24.16
CA LEU A 196 -27.20 9.26 -25.50
C LEU A 196 -27.70 10.70 -25.46
N LEU A 197 -28.69 11.00 -24.62
CA LEU A 197 -29.19 12.35 -24.43
C LEU A 197 -28.13 13.31 -23.89
N ARG A 198 -27.36 12.89 -22.90
CA ARG A 198 -26.27 13.68 -22.33
C ARG A 198 -25.21 14.01 -23.38
N ASP A 199 -24.79 13.03 -24.16
CA ASP A 199 -23.71 13.19 -25.14
C ASP A 199 -24.18 14.02 -26.34
N GLY A 200 -25.44 13.82 -26.81
CA GLY A 200 -26.02 14.58 -27.91
C GLY A 200 -26.45 16.01 -27.56
N LEU A 201 -27.16 16.18 -26.43
CA LEU A 201 -27.79 17.46 -26.08
C LEU A 201 -26.96 18.33 -25.16
N HIS A 202 -26.19 17.73 -24.27
CA HIS A 202 -25.44 18.45 -23.21
C HIS A 202 -23.98 18.68 -23.58
N ARG A 203 -23.32 17.63 -24.11
CA ARG A 203 -21.92 17.73 -24.56
C ARG A 203 -21.76 18.17 -25.99
N HIS A 204 -22.82 18.09 -26.79
CA HIS A 204 -22.82 18.40 -28.24
C HIS A 204 -21.73 17.63 -29.00
N ASP A 205 -21.50 16.36 -28.61
CA ASP A 205 -20.50 15.50 -29.21
C ASP A 205 -21.15 14.41 -30.07
N PRO A 206 -21.34 14.67 -31.38
CA PRO A 206 -21.94 13.70 -32.29
C PRO A 206 -21.05 12.48 -32.56
N GLU A 207 -19.73 12.60 -32.42
CA GLU A 207 -18.82 11.48 -32.65
C GLU A 207 -18.91 10.50 -31.47
N GLU A 208 -18.98 10.99 -30.23
CA GLU A 208 -19.23 10.19 -29.06
C GLU A 208 -20.57 9.44 -29.12
N VAL A 209 -21.62 10.10 -29.60
CA VAL A 209 -22.92 9.46 -29.83
C VAL A 209 -22.83 8.35 -30.89
N LYS A 210 -22.13 8.58 -32.00
CA LYS A 210 -21.91 7.57 -33.04
C LYS A 210 -21.06 6.39 -32.49
N HIS A 211 -19.98 6.67 -31.76
CA HIS A 211 -19.13 5.67 -31.13
C HIS A 211 -19.96 4.77 -30.21
N ARG A 212 -20.70 5.38 -29.27
CA ARG A 212 -21.61 4.64 -28.37
C ARG A 212 -22.59 3.74 -29.13
N ILE A 213 -23.20 4.26 -30.21
CA ILE A 213 -24.15 3.48 -31.04
C ILE A 213 -23.45 2.32 -31.73
N ARG A 214 -22.21 2.49 -32.21
CA ARG A 214 -21.44 1.42 -32.86
C ARG A 214 -21.11 0.31 -31.84
N VAL A 215 -20.69 0.68 -30.61
CA VAL A 215 -20.44 -0.26 -29.52
C VAL A 215 -21.73 -1.01 -29.11
N LEU A 216 -22.84 -0.29 -28.91
CA LEU A 216 -24.13 -0.92 -28.57
C LEU A 216 -24.68 -1.87 -29.66
N LYS A 217 -24.28 -1.67 -30.94
CA LYS A 217 -24.58 -2.59 -32.04
C LYS A 217 -23.56 -3.69 -32.25
N GLY A 218 -22.56 -3.83 -31.36
CA GLY A 218 -21.48 -4.80 -31.46
C GLY A 218 -20.53 -4.59 -32.66
N LYS A 219 -20.45 -3.37 -33.19
CA LYS A 219 -19.56 -3.03 -34.32
C LYS A 219 -18.17 -2.55 -33.84
N GLU A 220 -18.06 -2.14 -32.59
CA GLU A 220 -16.84 -1.71 -31.96
C GLU A 220 -16.80 -2.28 -30.53
N HIS A 221 -15.60 -2.45 -29.97
CA HIS A 221 -15.40 -2.85 -28.59
C HIS A 221 -15.78 -1.71 -27.63
N ASP A 222 -16.21 -2.06 -26.42
CA ASP A 222 -16.43 -1.08 -25.36
C ASP A 222 -15.08 -0.51 -24.92
N PRO A 223 -14.89 0.80 -24.84
CA PRO A 223 -13.60 1.41 -24.51
C PRO A 223 -12.99 0.91 -23.17
N TYR A 224 -13.83 0.63 -22.18
CA TYR A 224 -13.38 0.18 -20.87
C TYR A 224 -13.15 -1.34 -20.77
N ASP A 225 -13.53 -2.10 -21.79
CA ASP A 225 -13.26 -3.54 -21.89
C ASP A 225 -11.81 -3.78 -22.33
N THR A 226 -10.89 -3.51 -21.43
CA THR A 226 -9.43 -3.61 -21.63
C THR A 226 -8.83 -4.85 -20.94
N PHE A 227 -9.68 -5.76 -20.48
CA PHE A 227 -9.26 -6.86 -19.62
C PHE A 227 -8.35 -7.85 -20.34
N ASP A 228 -8.67 -8.24 -21.56
CA ASP A 228 -7.83 -9.13 -22.36
C ASP A 228 -6.46 -8.49 -22.63
N TYR A 229 -6.44 -7.18 -23.00
CA TYR A 229 -5.20 -6.43 -23.16
C TYR A 229 -4.33 -6.47 -21.88
N ILE A 230 -4.93 -6.27 -20.70
CA ILE A 230 -4.21 -6.31 -19.41
C ILE A 230 -3.63 -7.71 -19.16
N LEU A 231 -4.42 -8.76 -19.37
CA LEU A 231 -4.01 -10.15 -19.17
C LEU A 231 -2.89 -10.56 -20.14
N GLU A 232 -3.02 -10.24 -21.43
CA GLU A 232 -2.04 -10.53 -22.47
C GLU A 232 -0.73 -9.77 -22.25
N THR A 233 -0.83 -8.47 -21.92
CA THR A 233 0.34 -7.64 -21.63
C THR A 233 1.07 -8.13 -20.40
N SER A 234 0.35 -8.46 -19.32
CA SER A 234 0.95 -9.04 -18.11
C SER A 234 1.62 -10.40 -18.38
N GLN A 235 1.06 -11.20 -19.29
CA GLN A 235 1.65 -12.46 -19.72
C GLN A 235 2.92 -12.22 -20.56
N LYS A 236 2.88 -11.27 -21.49
CA LYS A 236 4.02 -10.86 -22.34
C LYS A 236 5.25 -10.49 -21.51
N TYR A 237 5.03 -9.75 -20.41
CA TYR A 237 6.11 -9.33 -19.51
C TYR A 237 6.37 -10.29 -18.34
N GLY A 238 5.74 -11.47 -18.31
CA GLY A 238 5.98 -12.53 -17.30
C GLY A 238 5.52 -12.20 -15.89
N CYS A 239 4.63 -11.21 -15.70
CA CYS A 239 4.17 -10.75 -14.40
C CYS A 239 2.67 -10.99 -14.12
N ARG A 240 1.99 -11.87 -14.89
CA ARG A 240 0.57 -12.17 -14.68
C ARG A 240 0.26 -12.78 -13.31
N ASN A 241 1.19 -13.54 -12.73
CA ASN A 241 1.04 -14.14 -11.42
C ASN A 241 1.01 -13.11 -10.26
N THR A 242 1.43 -11.87 -10.52
CA THR A 242 1.40 -10.77 -9.55
C THR A 242 0.23 -9.80 -9.77
N LEU A 243 -0.61 -10.06 -10.77
CA LEU A 243 -1.77 -9.24 -11.10
C LEU A 243 -2.92 -9.48 -10.13
N ILE A 244 -3.52 -8.39 -9.64
CA ILE A 244 -4.69 -8.41 -8.76
C ILE A 244 -5.73 -7.44 -9.29
N PHE A 245 -6.95 -7.92 -9.53
CA PHE A 245 -8.09 -7.06 -9.84
C PHE A 245 -8.93 -6.75 -8.59
N PHE A 246 -9.39 -5.52 -8.49
CA PHE A 246 -10.29 -5.05 -7.44
C PHE A 246 -11.59 -4.51 -8.06
N PRO A 247 -12.61 -5.36 -8.31
CA PRO A 247 -13.90 -4.91 -8.80
C PRO A 247 -14.72 -4.21 -7.73
N LEU A 248 -15.34 -3.08 -8.10
CA LEU A 248 -16.30 -2.35 -7.30
C LEU A 248 -17.64 -3.09 -7.28
N MET A 249 -18.08 -3.52 -6.09
CA MET A 249 -19.30 -4.30 -5.88
C MET A 249 -20.42 -3.52 -5.18
N GLY A 250 -20.21 -2.22 -4.98
CA GLY A 250 -21.18 -1.31 -4.36
C GLY A 250 -22.41 -1.05 -5.21
N ASP A 251 -23.37 -0.32 -4.64
CA ASP A 251 -24.53 0.16 -5.37
C ASP A 251 -24.16 1.41 -6.20
N TYR A 252 -24.87 1.60 -7.31
CA TYR A 252 -24.65 2.77 -8.15
C TYR A 252 -25.05 4.06 -7.42
N GLY A 253 -24.13 5.02 -7.40
CA GLY A 253 -24.28 6.27 -6.68
C GLY A 253 -23.57 7.46 -7.31
N ILE A 254 -23.34 8.50 -6.55
CA ILE A 254 -22.63 9.71 -7.01
C ILE A 254 -21.16 9.38 -7.27
N TYR A 255 -20.52 8.67 -6.35
CA TYR A 255 -19.11 8.33 -6.41
C TYR A 255 -18.85 6.96 -7.05
N ASP A 256 -19.74 6.00 -6.82
CA ASP A 256 -19.60 4.63 -7.28
C ASP A 256 -20.38 4.40 -8.58
N LYS A 257 -19.71 3.88 -9.62
CA LYS A 257 -20.31 3.62 -10.94
C LYS A 257 -20.18 2.15 -11.38
N PRO A 258 -20.37 1.18 -10.48
CA PRO A 258 -20.13 -0.23 -10.81
C PRO A 258 -21.05 -0.74 -11.91
N ALA A 259 -20.61 -1.81 -12.56
CA ALA A 259 -21.51 -2.70 -13.27
C ALA A 259 -22.42 -3.44 -12.29
N SER A 260 -23.64 -3.78 -12.71
CA SER A 260 -24.56 -4.49 -11.81
C SER A 260 -24.06 -5.92 -11.52
N PRO A 261 -23.95 -6.33 -10.24
CA PRO A 261 -23.51 -7.68 -9.85
C PRO A 261 -24.50 -8.79 -10.27
N HIS A 262 -25.71 -8.39 -10.70
CA HIS A 262 -26.73 -9.33 -11.22
C HIS A 262 -26.65 -9.55 -12.72
N ARG A 263 -25.78 -8.83 -13.44
CA ARG A 263 -25.57 -9.04 -14.87
C ARG A 263 -24.68 -10.26 -15.11
N ASN A 264 -25.16 -11.18 -15.94
CA ASN A 264 -24.41 -12.39 -16.27
C ASN A 264 -23.06 -12.08 -16.92
N GLU A 265 -23.01 -11.09 -17.79
CA GLU A 265 -21.79 -10.68 -18.47
C GLU A 265 -20.72 -10.18 -17.49
N PHE A 266 -21.10 -9.41 -16.48
CA PHE A 266 -20.17 -8.96 -15.44
C PHE A 266 -19.73 -10.11 -14.53
N ARG A 267 -20.64 -11.01 -14.18
CA ARG A 267 -20.32 -12.23 -13.40
C ARG A 267 -19.33 -13.12 -14.15
N GLN A 268 -19.56 -13.35 -15.44
CA GLN A 268 -18.66 -14.13 -16.31
C GLN A 268 -17.30 -13.45 -16.42
N LEU A 269 -17.25 -12.12 -16.58
CA LEU A 269 -15.99 -11.36 -16.57
C LEU A 269 -15.22 -11.61 -15.27
N LEU A 270 -15.85 -11.46 -14.09
CA LEU A 270 -15.18 -11.65 -12.82
C LEU A 270 -14.67 -13.08 -12.63
N GLN A 271 -15.45 -14.08 -13.05
CA GLN A 271 -15.03 -15.49 -13.06
C GLN A 271 -13.81 -15.69 -13.96
N HIS A 272 -13.88 -15.17 -15.20
CA HIS A 272 -12.76 -15.22 -16.14
C HIS A 272 -11.49 -14.57 -15.57
N LEU A 273 -11.58 -13.35 -15.02
CA LEU A 273 -10.42 -12.69 -14.41
C LEU A 273 -9.85 -13.53 -13.26
N SER A 274 -10.71 -14.19 -12.49
CA SER A 274 -10.30 -15.01 -11.34
C SER A 274 -9.59 -16.32 -11.73
N ASP A 275 -9.73 -16.78 -12.97
CA ASP A 275 -9.02 -17.95 -13.50
C ASP A 275 -7.55 -17.63 -13.83
N TYR A 276 -7.25 -16.37 -14.11
CA TYR A 276 -5.92 -15.93 -14.57
C TYR A 276 -5.17 -15.02 -13.61
N SER A 277 -5.83 -14.50 -12.56
CA SER A 277 -5.28 -13.52 -11.63
C SER A 277 -5.85 -13.68 -10.23
N LYS A 278 -5.31 -12.92 -9.28
CA LYS A 278 -5.95 -12.75 -7.98
C LYS A 278 -7.08 -11.73 -8.09
N VAL A 279 -8.11 -11.88 -7.26
CA VAL A 279 -9.21 -10.92 -7.17
C VAL A 279 -9.44 -10.56 -5.70
N GLY A 280 -9.58 -9.27 -5.42
CA GLY A 280 -10.01 -8.70 -4.14
C GLY A 280 -11.25 -7.85 -4.31
N ILE A 281 -11.78 -7.31 -3.23
CA ILE A 281 -12.93 -6.38 -3.25
C ILE A 281 -12.45 -4.94 -3.38
N HIS A 282 -13.06 -4.15 -4.27
CA HIS A 282 -12.97 -2.70 -4.23
C HIS A 282 -14.09 -2.18 -3.35
N GLY A 283 -13.79 -1.95 -2.05
CA GLY A 283 -14.80 -1.46 -1.11
C GLY A 283 -15.32 -0.09 -1.54
N SER A 284 -16.65 0.05 -1.69
CA SER A 284 -17.28 1.27 -2.21
C SER A 284 -17.04 2.50 -1.33
N TYR A 285 -17.34 3.68 -1.85
CA TYR A 285 -17.02 4.97 -1.22
C TYR A 285 -17.45 5.09 0.26
N TYR A 286 -18.61 4.55 0.61
CA TYR A 286 -19.13 4.58 2.00
C TYR A 286 -18.86 3.29 2.79
N SER A 287 -18.30 2.25 2.17
CA SER A 287 -18.12 0.94 2.82
C SER A 287 -17.17 0.98 4.02
N ALA A 288 -16.20 1.92 4.03
CA ALA A 288 -15.28 2.10 5.15
C ALA A 288 -15.97 2.59 6.45
N GLU A 289 -17.09 3.29 6.31
CA GLU A 289 -17.87 3.85 7.44
C GLU A 289 -19.14 3.03 7.75
N GLU A 290 -19.57 2.19 6.80
CA GLU A 290 -20.78 1.37 6.91
C GLU A 290 -20.42 -0.13 6.87
N PRO A 291 -20.09 -0.76 8.02
CA PRO A 291 -19.67 -2.17 8.06
C PRO A 291 -20.63 -3.14 7.38
N ALA A 292 -21.94 -2.95 7.53
CA ALA A 292 -22.94 -3.78 6.87
C ALA A 292 -22.97 -3.62 5.34
N ARG A 293 -22.53 -2.48 4.81
CA ARG A 293 -22.33 -2.28 3.36
C ARG A 293 -21.14 -3.09 2.89
N MET A 294 -20.00 -2.97 3.59
CA MET A 294 -18.78 -3.73 3.27
C MET A 294 -19.05 -5.24 3.28
N GLU A 295 -19.76 -5.74 4.27
CA GLU A 295 -20.15 -7.14 4.37
C GLU A 295 -20.96 -7.60 3.14
N ARG A 296 -22.02 -6.88 2.78
CA ARG A 296 -22.83 -7.19 1.57
C ARG A 296 -22.00 -7.18 0.28
N GLU A 297 -21.05 -6.26 0.16
CA GLU A 297 -20.17 -6.17 -1.02
C GLU A 297 -19.22 -7.36 -1.09
N ILE A 298 -18.65 -7.78 0.04
CA ILE A 298 -17.83 -8.99 0.14
C ILE A 298 -18.66 -10.24 -0.21
N GLU A 299 -19.88 -10.36 0.33
CA GLU A 299 -20.79 -11.48 0.02
C GLU A 299 -21.11 -11.55 -1.48
N ARG A 300 -21.46 -10.41 -2.11
CA ARG A 300 -21.73 -10.34 -3.56
C ARG A 300 -20.57 -10.90 -4.39
N LEU A 301 -19.34 -10.52 -4.07
CA LEU A 301 -18.16 -11.01 -4.78
C LEU A 301 -17.88 -12.48 -4.46
N SER A 302 -18.02 -12.88 -3.20
CA SER A 302 -17.87 -14.26 -2.76
C SER A 302 -18.85 -15.20 -3.47
N ASP A 303 -20.10 -14.78 -3.64
CA ASP A 303 -21.14 -15.55 -4.35
C ASP A 303 -20.84 -15.69 -5.85
N ILE A 304 -20.23 -14.70 -6.47
CA ILE A 304 -19.83 -14.76 -7.86
C ILE A 304 -18.64 -15.72 -8.08
N LEU A 305 -17.65 -15.63 -7.18
CA LEU A 305 -16.40 -16.36 -7.31
C LEU A 305 -16.39 -17.70 -6.59
N HIS A 306 -17.44 -18.02 -5.81
CA HIS A 306 -17.57 -19.22 -4.98
C HIS A 306 -16.37 -19.46 -4.05
N ARG A 307 -15.82 -18.37 -3.49
CA ARG A 307 -14.68 -18.42 -2.55
C ARG A 307 -14.68 -17.23 -1.59
N HIS A 308 -14.00 -17.39 -0.45
CA HIS A 308 -13.79 -16.29 0.47
C HIS A 308 -12.92 -15.18 -0.15
N ILE A 309 -13.33 -13.94 0.07
CA ILE A 309 -12.57 -12.76 -0.34
C ILE A 309 -11.71 -12.33 0.84
N VAL A 310 -10.39 -12.27 0.62
CA VAL A 310 -9.41 -11.97 1.67
C VAL A 310 -8.59 -10.71 1.39
N ARG A 311 -8.87 -10.00 0.28
CA ARG A 311 -8.17 -8.79 -0.15
C ARG A 311 -9.14 -7.66 -0.32
N ASN A 312 -8.73 -6.45 0.11
CA ASN A 312 -9.50 -5.22 -0.04
C ASN A 312 -8.65 -4.08 -0.59
N ARG A 313 -9.31 -3.19 -1.31
CA ARG A 313 -8.89 -1.80 -1.57
C ARG A 313 -10.12 -0.90 -1.47
N PHE A 314 -10.05 0.17 -0.70
CA PHE A 314 -11.14 1.14 -0.61
C PHE A 314 -11.16 2.08 -1.82
N HIS A 315 -12.32 2.25 -2.43
CA HIS A 315 -12.55 3.21 -3.52
C HIS A 315 -12.25 4.64 -3.04
N PHE A 316 -11.65 5.46 -3.89
CA PHE A 316 -11.10 6.77 -3.54
C PHE A 316 -10.00 6.73 -2.46
N LEU A 317 -9.52 5.56 -2.07
CA LEU A 317 -8.65 5.37 -0.89
C LEU A 317 -9.26 6.03 0.37
N ARG A 318 -10.58 5.98 0.45
CA ARG A 318 -11.36 6.63 1.50
C ARG A 318 -11.56 5.69 2.69
N PHE A 319 -10.72 5.83 3.67
CA PHE A 319 -10.81 5.09 4.94
C PHE A 319 -10.22 5.93 6.09
N ASN A 320 -10.62 5.61 7.31
CA ASN A 320 -10.09 6.19 8.55
C ASN A 320 -9.56 5.08 9.45
N LEU A 321 -8.41 5.30 10.05
CA LEU A 321 -7.81 4.40 11.03
C LEU A 321 -8.30 4.75 12.44
N PRO A 322 -8.49 3.72 13.30
CA PRO A 322 -8.36 2.28 13.02
C PRO A 322 -9.66 1.61 12.55
N GLU A 323 -10.81 2.30 12.54
CA GLU A 323 -12.15 1.73 12.43
C GLU A 323 -12.36 0.92 11.15
N ALA A 324 -11.88 1.44 10.01
CA ALA A 324 -12.00 0.73 8.74
C ALA A 324 -11.24 -0.61 8.78
N TYR A 325 -10.03 -0.62 9.32
CA TYR A 325 -9.20 -1.83 9.39
C TYR A 325 -9.70 -2.84 10.42
N ARG A 326 -10.27 -2.38 11.53
CA ARG A 326 -10.99 -3.25 12.48
C ARG A 326 -12.17 -3.94 11.80
N THR A 327 -12.92 -3.20 10.98
CA THR A 327 -14.04 -3.76 10.22
C THR A 327 -13.57 -4.82 9.23
N LEU A 328 -12.52 -4.55 8.44
CA LEU A 328 -11.95 -5.52 7.51
C LEU A 328 -11.50 -6.80 8.22
N ALA A 329 -10.74 -6.68 9.32
CA ALA A 329 -10.27 -7.83 10.08
C ALA A 329 -11.43 -8.68 10.62
N ARG A 330 -12.50 -8.05 11.13
CA ARG A 330 -13.71 -8.75 11.61
C ARG A 330 -14.45 -9.48 10.48
N LEU A 331 -14.45 -8.93 9.27
CA LEU A 331 -15.07 -9.53 8.09
C LEU A 331 -14.18 -10.56 7.38
N GLY A 332 -13.01 -10.91 7.96
CA GLY A 332 -12.12 -11.94 7.42
C GLY A 332 -11.21 -11.48 6.28
N ILE A 333 -11.10 -10.17 6.03
CA ILE A 333 -10.11 -9.62 5.12
C ILE A 333 -8.74 -9.67 5.80
N ALA A 334 -7.80 -10.33 5.15
CA ALA A 334 -6.44 -10.51 5.64
C ALA A 334 -5.43 -9.51 5.05
N HIS A 335 -5.75 -8.92 3.89
CA HIS A 335 -4.85 -8.07 3.14
C HIS A 335 -5.55 -6.80 2.66
N ASP A 336 -5.03 -5.63 3.04
CA ASP A 336 -5.52 -4.34 2.53
C ASP A 336 -4.47 -3.67 1.64
N TYR A 337 -4.93 -3.14 0.50
CA TYR A 337 -4.12 -2.51 -0.54
C TYR A 337 -4.40 -1.00 -0.67
N SER A 338 -4.96 -0.38 0.37
CA SER A 338 -5.36 1.04 0.34
C SER A 338 -4.27 1.99 0.85
N MET A 339 -3.16 1.46 1.43
CA MET A 339 -2.15 2.26 2.12
C MET A 339 -1.25 3.03 1.14
N GLY A 340 -1.74 4.18 0.70
CA GLY A 340 -1.08 5.15 -0.16
C GLY A 340 -1.85 6.46 -0.20
N PHE A 341 -1.39 7.44 -0.98
CA PHE A 341 -2.08 8.71 -1.21
C PHE A 341 -2.65 8.75 -2.64
N ALA A 342 -3.79 9.43 -2.80
CA ALA A 342 -4.42 9.57 -4.11
C ALA A 342 -3.80 10.68 -4.95
N ASP A 343 -3.35 11.75 -4.33
CA ASP A 343 -2.92 13.01 -4.94
C ASP A 343 -1.41 13.13 -5.17
N VAL A 344 -0.60 12.31 -4.50
CA VAL A 344 0.86 12.31 -4.64
C VAL A 344 1.43 10.89 -4.60
N PRO A 345 2.48 10.58 -5.39
CA PRO A 345 3.15 9.28 -5.35
C PRO A 345 4.09 9.17 -4.16
N GLY A 346 4.31 7.95 -3.68
CA GLY A 346 5.26 7.64 -2.60
C GLY A 346 4.70 6.71 -1.53
N PHE A 347 5.42 6.56 -0.44
CA PHE A 347 5.19 5.55 0.59
C PHE A 347 4.49 6.15 1.82
N ARG A 348 3.15 6.08 1.90
CA ARG A 348 2.35 6.69 2.98
C ARG A 348 2.78 6.23 4.38
N CYS A 349 3.11 4.94 4.55
CA CYS A 349 3.65 4.40 5.81
C CYS A 349 5.17 4.18 5.80
N GLY A 350 5.90 4.79 4.85
CA GLY A 350 7.36 4.77 4.77
C GLY A 350 7.98 3.43 4.37
N THR A 351 7.18 2.43 3.96
CA THR A 351 7.67 1.10 3.58
C THR A 351 7.08 0.63 2.26
N CYS A 352 7.82 -0.21 1.56
CA CYS A 352 7.38 -1.02 0.42
C CYS A 352 7.26 -2.52 0.77
N THR A 353 7.30 -2.86 2.05
CA THR A 353 7.14 -4.23 2.55
C THR A 353 5.75 -4.39 3.17
N ALA A 354 5.07 -5.50 2.87
CA ALA A 354 3.82 -5.83 3.53
C ALA A 354 4.05 -6.11 5.02
N VAL A 355 3.28 -5.44 5.88
CA VAL A 355 3.42 -5.52 7.34
C VAL A 355 2.06 -5.61 8.01
N PRO A 356 1.94 -6.26 9.18
CA PRO A 356 0.72 -6.23 9.96
C PRO A 356 0.34 -4.79 10.34
N PHE A 357 -0.94 -4.49 10.40
CA PHE A 357 -1.42 -3.21 10.94
C PHE A 357 -1.30 -3.21 12.47
N PHE A 358 -0.83 -2.09 13.04
CA PHE A 358 -0.83 -1.88 14.47
C PHE A 358 -1.90 -0.84 14.85
N ASP A 359 -2.87 -1.27 15.63
CA ASP A 359 -3.95 -0.42 16.12
C ASP A 359 -3.52 0.30 17.39
N LEU A 360 -3.21 1.59 17.30
CA LEU A 360 -2.75 2.40 18.42
C LEU A 360 -3.80 2.58 19.54
N ASN A 361 -5.09 2.59 19.20
CA ASN A 361 -6.14 2.75 20.22
C ASN A 361 -6.28 1.52 21.14
N SER A 362 -6.05 0.31 20.60
CA SER A 362 -6.03 -0.92 21.39
C SER A 362 -4.63 -1.34 21.80
N ASP A 363 -3.61 -0.64 21.31
CA ASP A 363 -2.18 -0.94 21.49
C ASP A 363 -1.85 -2.40 21.12
N GLN A 364 -2.36 -2.87 19.97
CA GLN A 364 -2.23 -4.26 19.53
C GLN A 364 -2.01 -4.40 18.02
N GLU A 365 -1.29 -5.45 17.65
CA GLU A 365 -1.16 -5.90 16.27
C GLU A 365 -2.48 -6.52 15.78
N SER A 366 -2.89 -6.17 14.57
CA SER A 366 -4.07 -6.72 13.88
C SER A 366 -3.68 -7.91 13.01
N PRO A 367 -4.58 -8.89 12.81
CA PRO A 367 -4.37 -9.93 11.80
C PRO A 367 -4.40 -9.42 10.35
N LEU A 368 -4.76 -8.17 10.13
CA LEU A 368 -4.78 -7.53 8.82
C LEU A 368 -3.37 -7.09 8.42
N SER A 369 -2.92 -7.51 7.24
CA SER A 369 -1.67 -7.04 6.63
C SER A 369 -1.92 -5.87 5.70
N MET A 370 -1.15 -4.80 5.86
CA MET A 370 -1.11 -3.66 4.95
C MET A 370 -0.15 -3.96 3.80
N HIS A 371 -0.60 -3.75 2.57
CA HIS A 371 0.18 -3.82 1.33
C HIS A 371 0.27 -2.40 0.75
N PRO A 372 1.33 -1.64 1.06
CA PRO A 372 1.46 -0.28 0.55
C PRO A 372 1.66 -0.26 -0.96
N PHE A 373 1.11 0.75 -1.62
CA PHE A 373 1.41 1.06 -3.01
C PHE A 373 2.12 2.42 -3.10
N ALA A 374 2.92 2.63 -4.16
CA ALA A 374 3.70 3.84 -4.33
C ALA A 374 3.24 4.72 -5.50
N ALA A 375 2.47 4.17 -6.44
CA ALA A 375 2.11 4.84 -7.69
C ALA A 375 0.68 4.48 -8.11
N MET A 376 -0.04 5.46 -8.68
CA MET A 376 -1.37 5.28 -9.26
C MET A 376 -1.50 6.13 -10.52
N ASP A 377 -2.09 5.58 -11.59
CA ASP A 377 -2.26 6.27 -12.87
C ASP A 377 -2.97 7.62 -12.74
N THR A 378 -4.09 7.69 -12.00
CA THR A 378 -4.84 8.93 -11.77
C THR A 378 -4.05 9.96 -10.97
N THR A 379 -3.13 9.55 -10.11
CA THR A 379 -2.23 10.49 -9.39
C THR A 379 -1.42 11.30 -10.39
N PHE A 380 -0.76 10.64 -11.33
CA PHE A 380 0.11 11.32 -12.29
C PHE A 380 -0.68 12.12 -13.32
N HIS A 381 -1.72 11.50 -13.90
CA HIS A 381 -2.54 12.15 -14.93
C HIS A 381 -3.39 13.28 -14.35
N THR A 382 -4.26 12.94 -13.39
CA THR A 382 -5.37 13.85 -12.98
C THR A 382 -4.92 14.83 -11.90
N HIS A 383 -4.14 14.39 -10.93
CA HIS A 383 -3.75 15.25 -9.80
C HIS A 383 -2.48 16.04 -10.10
N MET A 384 -1.49 15.45 -10.77
CA MET A 384 -0.23 16.12 -11.09
C MET A 384 -0.20 16.74 -12.50
N GLY A 385 -1.09 16.31 -13.40
CA GLY A 385 -1.17 16.81 -14.78
C GLY A 385 0.05 16.43 -15.65
N LEU A 386 0.74 15.32 -15.32
CA LEU A 386 1.92 14.87 -16.04
C LEU A 386 1.53 14.20 -17.36
N ASN A 387 2.37 14.40 -18.38
CA ASN A 387 2.29 13.65 -19.63
C ASN A 387 2.87 12.23 -19.46
N THR A 388 2.74 11.40 -20.51
CA THR A 388 3.17 10.01 -20.49
C THR A 388 4.68 9.84 -20.23
N GLU A 389 5.53 10.68 -20.80
CA GLU A 389 6.99 10.58 -20.62
C GLU A 389 7.43 11.01 -19.23
N GLU A 390 6.85 12.08 -18.70
CA GLU A 390 7.08 12.52 -17.33
C GLU A 390 6.63 11.44 -16.33
N THR A 391 5.47 10.82 -16.57
CA THR A 391 4.94 9.74 -15.73
C THR A 391 5.85 8.52 -15.73
N LYS A 392 6.34 8.07 -16.91
CA LYS A 392 7.31 6.98 -17.01
C LYS A 392 8.57 7.27 -16.17
N ALA A 393 9.10 8.49 -16.29
CA ALA A 393 10.29 8.89 -15.54
C ALA A 393 10.05 8.85 -14.01
N GLU A 394 8.92 9.36 -13.53
CA GLU A 394 8.58 9.33 -12.10
C GLU A 394 8.33 7.89 -11.59
N MET A 395 7.62 7.05 -12.34
CA MET A 395 7.41 5.65 -11.96
C MET A 395 8.73 4.87 -11.87
N ARG A 396 9.66 5.08 -12.81
CA ARG A 396 10.98 4.43 -12.77
C ARG A 396 11.78 4.81 -11.53
N LYS A 397 11.75 6.08 -11.09
CA LYS A 397 12.41 6.51 -9.84
C LYS A 397 11.87 5.74 -8.62
N LEU A 398 10.54 5.54 -8.54
CA LEU A 398 9.92 4.80 -7.46
C LEU A 398 10.28 3.30 -7.53
N VAL A 399 10.34 2.72 -8.72
CA VAL A 399 10.80 1.34 -8.92
C VAL A 399 12.24 1.18 -8.45
N ASP A 400 13.13 2.12 -8.79
CA ASP A 400 14.55 2.09 -8.39
C ASP A 400 14.73 2.25 -6.88
N GLU A 401 13.90 3.10 -6.24
CA GLU A 401 13.87 3.20 -4.77
C GLU A 401 13.55 1.86 -4.12
N VAL A 402 12.54 1.14 -4.63
CA VAL A 402 12.16 -0.17 -4.10
C VAL A 402 13.21 -1.25 -4.40
N ARG A 403 13.85 -1.19 -5.58
CA ARG A 403 14.98 -2.09 -5.90
C ARG A 403 16.14 -1.90 -4.94
N ALA A 404 16.47 -0.66 -4.61
CA ALA A 404 17.57 -0.35 -3.71
C ALA A 404 17.41 -0.98 -2.32
N VAL A 405 16.18 -1.24 -1.88
CA VAL A 405 15.90 -1.88 -0.59
C VAL A 405 15.43 -3.34 -0.74
N GLY A 406 15.34 -3.88 -1.97
CA GLY A 406 14.87 -5.23 -2.23
C GLY A 406 13.43 -5.48 -1.77
N GLY A 407 12.55 -4.49 -1.92
CA GLY A 407 11.15 -4.57 -1.51
C GLY A 407 10.19 -4.97 -2.63
N THR A 408 8.88 -4.74 -2.41
CA THR A 408 7.83 -4.97 -3.40
C THR A 408 7.33 -3.63 -3.93
N PHE A 409 7.49 -3.39 -5.24
CA PHE A 409 6.85 -2.24 -5.87
C PHE A 409 5.41 -2.60 -6.24
N SER A 410 4.44 -1.93 -5.61
CA SER A 410 3.02 -2.07 -5.90
C SER A 410 2.47 -0.79 -6.52
N CYS A 411 1.65 -0.92 -7.57
CA CYS A 411 1.02 0.19 -8.28
C CYS A 411 -0.45 -0.07 -8.56
N ILE A 412 -1.18 1.01 -8.87
CA ILE A 412 -2.59 0.97 -9.25
C ILE A 412 -2.73 1.48 -10.68
N PHE A 413 -3.46 0.72 -11.49
CA PHE A 413 -4.05 1.17 -12.74
C PHE A 413 -5.56 0.94 -12.69
N HIS A 414 -6.29 1.64 -13.54
CA HIS A 414 -7.73 1.42 -13.72
C HIS A 414 -7.96 0.88 -15.14
N ASN A 415 -8.87 -0.09 -15.28
CA ASN A 415 -9.19 -0.63 -16.61
C ASN A 415 -9.63 0.46 -17.58
N GLN A 416 -10.43 1.41 -17.12
CA GLN A 416 -10.91 2.52 -17.93
C GLN A 416 -9.81 3.48 -18.41
N ASN A 417 -8.70 3.55 -17.70
CA ASN A 417 -7.58 4.44 -18.02
C ASN A 417 -6.61 3.83 -19.06
N LEU A 418 -6.81 2.57 -19.42
CA LEU A 418 -6.09 1.86 -20.49
C LEU A 418 -6.91 1.77 -21.79
N CYS A 419 -7.94 2.60 -21.94
CA CYS A 419 -8.87 2.55 -23.06
C CYS A 419 -8.34 3.10 -24.39
N GLU A 420 -7.27 3.90 -24.40
CA GLU A 420 -6.78 4.65 -25.57
C GLU A 420 -7.79 5.66 -26.16
N ASP A 421 -8.82 5.98 -25.39
CA ASP A 421 -9.84 6.95 -25.71
C ASP A 421 -9.85 8.10 -24.71
N PHE A 422 -10.56 9.17 -25.02
CA PHE A 422 -10.71 10.33 -24.16
C PHE A 422 -9.34 10.95 -23.79
N ASP A 423 -9.18 11.38 -22.57
CA ASP A 423 -7.95 11.98 -22.04
C ASP A 423 -6.85 10.93 -21.72
N TRP A 424 -7.14 9.63 -21.94
CA TRP A 424 -6.24 8.52 -21.62
C TRP A 424 -5.49 7.96 -22.84
N LYS A 425 -5.55 8.65 -23.97
CA LYS A 425 -4.84 8.24 -25.20
C LYS A 425 -3.33 8.22 -24.96
N GLY A 426 -2.69 7.10 -25.31
CA GLY A 426 -1.25 6.87 -25.14
C GLY A 426 -0.85 6.30 -23.78
N TRP A 427 -1.78 6.13 -22.83
CA TRP A 427 -1.48 5.64 -21.48
C TRP A 427 -1.14 4.14 -21.43
N ARG A 428 -1.51 3.37 -22.43
CA ARG A 428 -0.98 2.00 -22.60
C ARG A 428 0.53 1.97 -22.64
N THR A 429 1.17 3.00 -23.23
CA THR A 429 2.63 3.09 -23.28
C THR A 429 3.26 3.26 -21.88
N VAL A 430 2.57 3.93 -20.95
CA VAL A 430 3.00 4.06 -19.55
C VAL A 430 2.91 2.71 -18.84
N TYR A 431 1.79 2.00 -19.03
CA TYR A 431 1.58 0.68 -18.46
C TYR A 431 2.63 -0.32 -18.95
N GLU A 432 2.82 -0.43 -20.28
CA GLU A 432 3.82 -1.34 -20.88
C GLU A 432 5.26 -1.00 -20.47
N ASP A 433 5.62 0.29 -20.42
CA ASP A 433 6.93 0.75 -19.96
C ASP A 433 7.21 0.34 -18.52
N LEU A 434 6.20 0.53 -17.64
CA LEU A 434 6.33 0.13 -16.24
C LEU A 434 6.52 -1.39 -16.12
N LEU A 435 5.73 -2.20 -16.83
CA LEU A 435 5.86 -3.65 -16.77
C LEU A 435 7.24 -4.10 -17.25
N ALA A 436 7.70 -3.57 -18.41
CA ALA A 436 9.02 -3.83 -18.96
C ALA A 436 10.12 -3.45 -17.95
N TYR A 437 10.07 -2.22 -17.43
CA TYR A 437 11.07 -1.72 -16.50
C TYR A 437 11.12 -2.50 -15.18
N ALA A 438 9.97 -2.81 -14.62
CA ALA A 438 9.88 -3.53 -13.33
C ALA A 438 10.31 -5.00 -13.45
N THR A 439 10.07 -5.66 -14.60
CA THR A 439 10.43 -7.07 -14.82
C THR A 439 11.82 -7.27 -15.43
N GLY A 440 12.45 -6.20 -15.92
CA GLY A 440 13.77 -6.26 -16.56
C GLY A 440 13.74 -6.80 -17.99
N ASN A 441 12.60 -6.67 -18.67
CA ASN A 441 12.37 -7.10 -20.06
C ASN A 441 12.44 -5.93 -21.05
#